data_3fae423b2d1b387e9e62a22764f0e368
#
_entry.id   3fae423b2d1b387e9e62a22764f0e368
#
_cell.length_a   1.000
_cell.length_b   1.000
_cell.length_c   1.000
_cell.angle_alpha   90.00
_cell.angle_beta   90.00
_cell.angle_gamma   90.00
#
_symmetry.space_group_name_H-M   'P 1'
#
loop_
_entity.id
_entity.type
_entity.pdbx_description
1 polymer ?
#
loop_
_entity_poly.entity_id
_entity_poly.type
_entity_poly.pdbx_seq_one_letter_code
_entity_poly.pdbx_strand_id
1 'polypeptide(L)'
;MRGIVLVSLILGTAFSGIPPDEHAMDLPTEIRRWYFNPDGSCVQCSIGMCGADQDIPAAATLLWDTEYGPAERGGSYPERVARYCRSRGIRAYNVTGERTFDWMRWAASTGRGAAIGAGRAHFQTLVGHDPKTGTWQVCNNNSPDRVDTYDEEAFRKLHLASGRWVVILDYPPHPARPAYHKWW
;
A
#
# COMPACT_ATOMS: atom_id res chain seq x y z
N MET A 1 -22.03 -40.10 -42.61
CA MET A 1 -21.65 -39.62 -41.28
C MET A 1 -20.89 -38.31 -41.46
N ARG A 2 -21.49 -37.18 -41.13
CA ARG A 2 -20.84 -35.84 -41.20
C ARG A 2 -20.45 -35.45 -39.80
N GLY A 3 -19.15 -35.37 -39.53
CA GLY A 3 -18.61 -34.94 -38.28
C GLY A 3 -18.74 -33.41 -38.12
N ILE A 4 -19.39 -32.97 -37.04
CA ILE A 4 -19.47 -31.57 -36.65
C ILE A 4 -18.23 -31.24 -35.80
N VAL A 5 -17.35 -30.39 -36.33
CA VAL A 5 -16.23 -29.83 -35.58
C VAL A 5 -16.76 -28.65 -34.79
N LEU A 6 -16.84 -28.78 -33.46
CA LEU A 6 -17.12 -27.66 -32.55
C LEU A 6 -15.83 -26.89 -32.37
N VAL A 7 -15.75 -25.70 -32.95
CA VAL A 7 -14.71 -24.71 -32.66
C VAL A 7 -15.13 -23.96 -31.41
N SER A 8 -14.50 -24.27 -30.27
CA SER A 8 -14.64 -23.51 -29.04
C SER A 8 -13.91 -22.17 -29.20
N LEU A 9 -14.66 -21.09 -29.41
CA LEU A 9 -14.16 -19.73 -29.31
C LEU A 9 -13.90 -19.43 -27.81
N ILE A 10 -12.65 -19.48 -27.40
CA ILE A 10 -12.24 -18.92 -26.12
C ILE A 10 -12.23 -17.40 -26.31
N LEU A 11 -13.30 -16.76 -25.89
CA LEU A 11 -13.32 -15.30 -25.68
C LEU A 11 -12.37 -15.00 -24.52
N GLY A 12 -11.11 -14.72 -24.88
CA GLY A 12 -10.19 -14.07 -23.97
C GLY A 12 -10.77 -12.70 -23.62
N THR A 13 -11.29 -12.56 -22.40
CA THR A 13 -11.54 -11.24 -21.81
C THR A 13 -10.19 -10.57 -21.75
N ALA A 14 -9.93 -9.68 -22.70
CA ALA A 14 -8.86 -8.71 -22.60
C ALA A 14 -9.14 -7.94 -21.30
N PHE A 15 -8.36 -8.19 -20.25
CA PHE A 15 -8.22 -7.25 -19.16
C PHE A 15 -7.74 -5.95 -19.82
N SER A 16 -8.67 -5.03 -20.04
CA SER A 16 -8.31 -3.65 -20.37
C SER A 16 -7.48 -3.16 -19.20
N GLY A 17 -6.15 -3.15 -19.40
CA GLY A 17 -5.25 -2.60 -18.41
C GLY A 17 -5.68 -1.18 -18.12
N ILE A 18 -6.08 -0.92 -16.88
CA ILE A 18 -6.24 0.44 -16.37
C ILE A 18 -4.90 1.14 -16.63
N PRO A 19 -4.90 2.32 -17.23
CA PRO A 19 -3.65 3.05 -17.48
C PRO A 19 -2.83 3.16 -16.19
N PRO A 20 -1.51 3.05 -16.25
CA PRO A 20 -0.64 3.11 -15.06
C PRO A 20 -0.77 4.41 -14.25
N ASP A 21 -1.40 5.43 -14.78
CA ASP A 21 -1.62 6.73 -14.14
C ASP A 21 -2.80 6.72 -13.13
N GLU A 22 -3.59 5.64 -13.06
CA GLU A 22 -4.80 5.55 -12.23
C GLU A 22 -4.62 4.72 -10.95
N HIS A 23 -3.41 4.24 -10.66
CA HIS A 23 -3.13 3.42 -9.47
C HIS A 23 -2.69 4.23 -8.25
N ALA A 24 -3.13 5.47 -8.14
CA ALA A 24 -2.98 6.21 -6.90
C ALA A 24 -3.93 5.63 -5.84
N MET A 25 -3.47 5.55 -4.61
CA MET A 25 -4.36 5.27 -3.48
C MET A 25 -5.46 6.33 -3.44
N ASP A 26 -6.71 5.94 -3.63
CA ASP A 26 -7.87 6.84 -3.64
C ASP A 26 -8.56 6.87 -2.26
N LEU A 27 -7.77 7.04 -1.21
CA LEU A 27 -8.31 7.13 0.14
C LEU A 27 -8.65 8.58 0.47
N PRO A 28 -9.94 8.90 0.78
CA PRO A 28 -10.35 10.24 1.15
C PRO A 28 -9.54 10.82 2.31
N THR A 29 -9.32 12.13 2.29
CA THR A 29 -8.56 12.83 3.34
C THR A 29 -9.14 12.59 4.72
N GLU A 30 -10.47 12.55 4.85
CA GLU A 30 -11.17 12.30 6.11
C GLU A 30 -10.81 10.94 6.69
N ILE A 31 -10.67 9.92 5.85
CA ILE A 31 -10.27 8.58 6.29
C ILE A 31 -8.77 8.54 6.58
N ARG A 32 -7.93 9.20 5.77
CA ARG A 32 -6.48 9.28 6.05
C ARG A 32 -6.19 9.91 7.41
N ARG A 33 -7.00 10.88 7.86
CA ARG A 33 -6.87 11.52 9.19
C ARG A 33 -7.05 10.55 10.36
N TRP A 34 -7.79 9.46 10.19
CA TRP A 34 -7.90 8.42 11.22
C TRP A 34 -6.58 7.72 11.49
N TYR A 35 -5.66 7.76 10.53
CA TYR A 35 -4.33 7.17 10.63
C TYR A 35 -3.25 8.21 10.94
N PHE A 36 -3.62 9.31 11.58
CA PHE A 36 -2.65 10.25 12.11
C PHE A 36 -1.74 9.57 13.13
N ASN A 37 -0.43 9.80 13.04
CA ASN A 37 0.57 9.18 13.91
C ASN A 37 0.84 10.05 15.15
N PRO A 38 0.22 9.76 16.31
CA PRO A 38 0.34 10.62 17.49
C PRO A 38 1.58 10.30 18.33
N ASP A 39 2.12 9.07 18.26
CA ASP A 39 3.02 8.54 19.30
C ASP A 39 4.13 7.61 18.77
N GLY A 40 4.43 7.63 17.49
CA GLY A 40 5.40 6.73 16.87
C GLY A 40 4.80 5.45 16.27
N SER A 41 3.48 5.37 16.14
CA SER A 41 2.74 4.27 15.49
C SER A 41 2.78 4.36 13.95
N CYS A 42 3.82 4.95 13.36
CA CYS A 42 3.89 5.20 11.93
C CYS A 42 3.74 3.95 11.05
N VAL A 43 4.24 2.81 11.51
CA VAL A 43 4.09 1.52 10.79
C VAL A 43 2.63 1.07 10.80
N GLN A 44 1.98 1.10 11.98
CA GLN A 44 0.57 0.75 12.11
C GLN A 44 -0.34 1.66 11.29
N CYS A 45 -0.09 2.97 11.34
CA CYS A 45 -0.81 3.98 10.56
C CYS A 45 -0.69 3.71 9.05
N SER A 46 0.54 3.48 8.56
CA SER A 46 0.77 3.25 7.14
C SER A 46 0.17 1.94 6.63
N ILE A 47 0.29 0.85 7.39
CA ILE A 47 -0.36 -0.43 7.05
C ILE A 47 -1.89 -0.29 7.13
N GLY A 48 -2.38 0.45 8.13
CA GLY A 48 -3.80 0.73 8.29
C GLY A 48 -4.39 1.48 7.10
N MET A 49 -3.72 2.51 6.60
CA MET A 49 -4.12 3.21 5.37
C MET A 49 -4.20 2.25 4.18
N CYS A 50 -3.17 1.41 3.98
CA CYS A 50 -3.20 0.41 2.92
C CYS A 50 -4.37 -0.56 3.07
N GLY A 51 -4.65 -0.99 4.30
CA GLY A 51 -5.77 -1.87 4.61
C GLY A 51 -7.12 -1.24 4.35
N ALA A 52 -7.28 0.03 4.69
CA ALA A 52 -8.52 0.78 4.43
C ALA A 52 -8.76 0.99 2.93
N ASP A 53 -7.71 1.28 2.17
CA ASP A 53 -7.78 1.43 0.73
C ASP A 53 -8.14 0.12 0.00
N GLN A 54 -7.65 -1.00 0.50
CA GLN A 54 -7.85 -2.32 -0.11
C GLN A 54 -8.99 -3.15 0.52
N ASP A 55 -9.80 -2.56 1.38
CA ASP A 55 -10.89 -3.25 2.12
C ASP A 55 -10.42 -4.50 2.87
N ILE A 56 -9.30 -4.39 3.59
CA ILE A 56 -8.76 -5.45 4.43
C ILE A 56 -8.96 -5.08 5.90
N PRO A 57 -10.08 -5.46 6.54
CA PRO A 57 -10.44 -4.97 7.87
C PRO A 57 -9.36 -5.21 8.93
N ALA A 58 -8.74 -6.39 8.92
CA ALA A 58 -7.69 -6.72 9.88
C ALA A 58 -6.43 -5.83 9.73
N ALA A 59 -6.09 -5.38 8.52
CA ALA A 59 -5.02 -4.43 8.30
C ALA A 59 -5.47 -3.00 8.61
N ALA A 60 -6.69 -2.63 8.21
CA ALA A 60 -7.26 -1.30 8.45
C ALA A 60 -7.36 -0.97 9.95
N THR A 61 -7.61 -1.96 10.80
CA THR A 61 -7.74 -1.78 12.25
C THR A 61 -6.44 -1.96 13.03
N LEU A 62 -5.30 -2.21 12.37
CA LEU A 62 -4.02 -2.48 13.02
C LEU A 62 -3.60 -1.43 14.05
N LEU A 63 -3.89 -0.15 13.78
CA LEU A 63 -3.55 0.96 14.70
C LEU A 63 -4.21 0.80 16.07
N TRP A 64 -5.41 0.24 16.11
CA TRP A 64 -6.22 0.07 17.33
C TRP A 64 -6.24 -1.37 17.84
N ASP A 65 -5.49 -2.27 17.23
CA ASP A 65 -5.46 -3.68 17.62
C ASP A 65 -4.63 -3.88 18.88
N THR A 66 -5.30 -4.27 19.97
CA THR A 66 -4.68 -4.48 21.28
C THR A 66 -3.72 -5.68 21.32
N GLU A 67 -3.90 -6.67 20.42
CA GLU A 67 -2.99 -7.80 20.32
C GLU A 67 -1.68 -7.44 19.60
N TYR A 68 -1.75 -6.52 18.64
CA TYR A 68 -0.52 -5.93 18.10
C TYR A 68 0.17 -5.09 19.16
N GLY A 69 -0.63 -4.38 19.93
CA GLY A 69 -0.17 -3.53 21.01
C GLY A 69 0.31 -2.14 20.56
N PRO A 70 0.64 -1.28 21.54
CA PRO A 70 1.06 0.10 21.28
C PRO A 70 2.39 0.16 20.50
N ALA A 71 2.71 1.35 20.02
CA ALA A 71 4.02 1.63 19.47
C ALA A 71 5.09 1.37 20.55
N GLU A 72 6.13 0.64 20.18
CA GLU A 72 7.29 0.47 21.03
C GLU A 72 8.27 1.63 20.82
N ARG A 73 9.14 1.88 21.79
CA ARG A 73 10.22 2.85 21.62
C ARG A 73 11.08 2.46 20.41
N GLY A 74 11.13 3.32 19.40
CA GLY A 74 11.77 3.04 18.12
C GLY A 74 10.83 2.47 17.04
N GLY A 75 9.52 2.42 17.31
CA GLY A 75 8.51 2.01 16.35
C GLY A 75 8.30 0.49 16.29
N SER A 76 8.06 -0.03 15.10
CA SER A 76 7.89 -1.46 14.85
C SER A 76 9.05 -2.02 14.00
N TYR A 77 9.07 -3.34 13.81
CA TYR A 77 10.13 -4.04 13.07
C TYR A 77 9.54 -5.17 12.20
N PRO A 78 10.27 -5.62 11.16
CA PRO A 78 9.75 -6.56 10.17
C PRO A 78 9.14 -7.84 10.74
N GLU A 79 9.80 -8.48 11.73
CA GLU A 79 9.36 -9.74 12.29
C GLU A 79 8.04 -9.61 13.08
N ARG A 80 7.83 -8.47 13.74
CA ARG A 80 6.58 -8.16 14.46
C ARG A 80 5.43 -8.05 13.49
N VAL A 81 5.59 -7.28 12.43
CA VAL A 81 4.59 -7.13 11.36
C VAL A 81 4.30 -8.47 10.70
N ALA A 82 5.34 -9.22 10.33
CA ALA A 82 5.16 -10.53 9.69
C ALA A 82 4.40 -11.53 10.59
N ARG A 83 4.67 -11.53 11.90
CA ARG A 83 3.97 -12.37 12.87
C ARG A 83 2.49 -11.99 12.95
N TYR A 84 2.19 -10.69 13.05
CA TYR A 84 0.83 -10.21 13.10
C TYR A 84 0.06 -10.54 11.81
N CYS A 85 0.63 -10.27 10.64
CA CYS A 85 -0.02 -10.59 9.38
C CYS A 85 -0.37 -12.09 9.30
N ARG A 86 0.56 -12.98 9.70
CA ARG A 86 0.29 -14.43 9.73
C ARG A 86 -0.84 -14.79 10.71
N SER A 87 -0.84 -14.23 11.92
CA SER A 87 -1.87 -14.55 12.93
C SER A 87 -3.26 -14.08 12.53
N ARG A 88 -3.35 -13.05 11.70
CA ARG A 88 -4.61 -12.49 11.20
C ARG A 88 -4.99 -12.96 9.79
N GLY A 89 -4.21 -13.87 9.19
CA GLY A 89 -4.46 -14.31 7.82
C GLY A 89 -4.29 -13.21 6.76
N ILE A 90 -3.57 -12.13 7.08
CA ILE A 90 -3.27 -11.04 6.16
C ILE A 90 -2.15 -11.49 5.22
N ARG A 91 -2.43 -11.49 3.91
CA ARG A 91 -1.40 -11.74 2.91
C ARG A 91 -0.60 -10.45 2.69
N ALA A 92 0.68 -10.51 2.97
CA ALA A 92 1.57 -9.37 2.82
C ALA A 92 2.99 -9.82 2.46
N TYR A 93 3.65 -9.02 1.64
CA TYR A 93 5.09 -9.09 1.42
C TYR A 93 5.78 -8.14 2.39
N ASN A 94 6.73 -8.66 3.13
CA ASN A 94 7.55 -7.92 4.09
C ASN A 94 9.00 -7.96 3.57
N VAL A 95 9.40 -6.90 2.88
CA VAL A 95 10.63 -6.87 2.09
C VAL A 95 11.62 -5.89 2.69
N THR A 96 12.86 -6.32 2.81
CA THR A 96 13.98 -5.47 3.26
C THR A 96 15.13 -5.49 2.26
N GLY A 97 15.99 -4.47 2.30
CA GLY A 97 17.22 -4.42 1.51
C GLY A 97 17.05 -3.79 0.14
N GLU A 98 17.94 -4.13 -0.79
CA GLU A 98 18.11 -3.39 -2.05
C GLU A 98 16.94 -3.53 -3.03
N ARG A 99 16.23 -4.65 -2.97
CA ARG A 99 15.11 -4.92 -3.88
C ARG A 99 13.81 -4.20 -3.54
N THR A 100 13.78 -3.41 -2.48
CA THR A 100 12.57 -2.69 -2.06
C THR A 100 12.02 -1.75 -3.13
N PHE A 101 12.88 -1.14 -3.96
CA PHE A 101 12.43 -0.28 -5.07
C PHE A 101 11.67 -1.05 -6.14
N ASP A 102 12.11 -2.26 -6.50
CA ASP A 102 11.40 -3.09 -7.47
C ASP A 102 10.02 -3.47 -6.95
N TRP A 103 9.95 -3.81 -5.66
CA TRP A 103 8.70 -4.15 -4.99
C TRP A 103 7.75 -2.96 -4.87
N MET A 104 8.27 -1.75 -4.59
CA MET A 104 7.45 -0.54 -4.55
C MET A 104 6.90 -0.17 -5.93
N ARG A 105 7.72 -0.26 -6.99
CA ARG A 105 7.24 -0.07 -8.37
C ARG A 105 6.18 -1.10 -8.75
N TRP A 106 6.41 -2.36 -8.40
CA TRP A 106 5.41 -3.41 -8.62
C TRP A 106 4.11 -3.12 -7.86
N ALA A 107 4.17 -2.72 -6.60
CA ALA A 107 2.99 -2.35 -5.82
C ALA A 107 2.22 -1.20 -6.48
N ALA A 108 2.91 -0.10 -6.80
CA ALA A 108 2.30 1.06 -7.46
C ALA A 108 1.68 0.69 -8.81
N SER A 109 2.39 -0.08 -9.66
CA SER A 109 1.90 -0.48 -11.00
C SER A 109 0.74 -1.49 -10.96
N THR A 110 0.47 -2.08 -9.81
CA THR A 110 -0.61 -3.07 -9.63
C THR A 110 -1.70 -2.60 -8.67
N GLY A 111 -1.67 -1.33 -8.26
CA GLY A 111 -2.66 -0.73 -7.37
C GLY A 111 -2.66 -1.31 -5.96
N ARG A 112 -1.53 -1.82 -5.49
CA ARG A 112 -1.39 -2.35 -4.13
C ARG A 112 -0.90 -1.27 -3.18
N GLY A 113 -1.51 -1.17 -2.02
CA GLY A 113 -1.03 -0.31 -0.95
C GLY A 113 0.32 -0.81 -0.41
N ALA A 114 1.24 0.11 -0.17
CA ALA A 114 2.54 -0.18 0.40
C ALA A 114 2.87 0.78 1.55
N ALA A 115 3.13 0.22 2.72
CA ALA A 115 3.73 0.95 3.83
C ALA A 115 5.25 0.91 3.68
N ILE A 116 5.89 2.07 3.62
CA ILE A 116 7.30 2.21 3.25
C ILE A 116 8.10 2.94 4.32
N GLY A 117 9.31 2.50 4.55
CA GLY A 117 10.28 3.27 5.31
C GLY A 117 10.63 4.55 4.55
N ALA A 118 10.53 5.70 5.22
CA ALA A 118 10.73 7.00 4.63
C ALA A 118 11.39 7.96 5.64
N GLY A 119 12.57 8.42 5.32
CA GLY A 119 13.35 9.24 6.24
C GLY A 119 13.88 8.44 7.44
N ARG A 120 14.46 9.13 8.38
CA ARG A 120 15.09 8.50 9.53
C ARG A 120 14.04 8.03 10.55
N ALA A 121 13.96 6.71 10.74
CA ALA A 121 13.06 6.09 11.72
C ALA A 121 11.57 6.46 11.56
N HIS A 122 11.10 6.53 10.30
CA HIS A 122 9.71 6.85 10.01
C HIS A 122 9.15 5.93 8.91
N PHE A 123 7.84 5.74 8.94
CA PHE A 123 7.07 5.01 7.93
C PHE A 123 6.00 5.93 7.34
N GLN A 124 5.79 5.80 6.04
CA GLN A 124 4.76 6.52 5.29
C GLN A 124 4.03 5.55 4.37
N THR A 125 3.00 6.03 3.70
CA THR A 125 2.21 5.22 2.78
C THR A 125 2.51 5.63 1.34
N LEU A 126 2.98 4.68 0.53
CA LEU A 126 3.14 4.87 -0.90
C LEU A 126 1.75 4.97 -1.54
N VAL A 127 1.50 6.07 -2.21
CA VAL A 127 0.22 6.35 -2.88
C VAL A 127 0.30 6.00 -4.37
N GLY A 128 1.40 6.33 -5.03
CA GLY A 128 1.56 6.06 -6.44
C GLY A 128 2.99 6.28 -6.95
N HIS A 129 3.19 5.87 -8.20
CA HIS A 129 4.41 6.12 -8.96
C HIS A 129 4.04 6.34 -10.43
N ASP A 130 4.43 7.47 -10.99
CA ASP A 130 4.30 7.72 -12.41
C ASP A 130 5.61 7.31 -13.12
N PRO A 131 5.60 6.23 -13.92
CA PRO A 131 6.79 5.76 -14.61
C PRO A 131 7.24 6.67 -15.75
N LYS A 132 6.37 7.56 -16.26
CA LYS A 132 6.71 8.49 -17.34
C LYS A 132 7.57 9.66 -16.84
N THR A 133 7.25 10.16 -15.66
CA THR A 133 7.94 11.29 -15.03
C THR A 133 8.96 10.84 -13.99
N GLY A 134 8.91 9.59 -13.54
CA GLY A 134 9.72 9.07 -12.42
C GLY A 134 9.28 9.63 -11.07
N THR A 135 8.03 10.10 -10.96
CA THR A 135 7.53 10.78 -9.76
C THR A 135 6.91 9.79 -8.79
N TRP A 136 7.21 9.93 -7.51
CA TRP A 136 6.66 9.14 -6.42
C TRP A 136 5.71 9.98 -5.58
N GLN A 137 4.58 9.42 -5.21
CA GLN A 137 3.57 10.05 -4.36
C GLN A 137 3.46 9.30 -3.03
N VAL A 138 3.52 10.04 -1.93
CA VAL A 138 3.59 9.48 -0.59
C VAL A 138 2.68 10.26 0.35
N CYS A 139 1.88 9.55 1.14
CA CYS A 139 1.12 10.13 2.23
C CYS A 139 1.89 9.98 3.54
N ASN A 140 2.23 11.10 4.17
CA ASN A 140 2.88 11.13 5.46
C ASN A 140 1.83 11.10 6.57
N ASN A 141 1.83 10.05 7.40
CA ASN A 141 0.87 9.93 8.50
C ASN A 141 1.05 10.96 9.64
N ASN A 142 2.12 11.73 9.63
CA ASN A 142 2.24 12.93 10.48
C ASN A 142 1.53 14.16 9.88
N SER A 143 1.13 14.09 8.61
CA SER A 143 0.42 15.15 7.88
C SER A 143 -0.52 14.52 6.85
N PRO A 144 -1.54 13.75 7.28
CA PRO A 144 -2.35 12.92 6.39
C PRO A 144 -3.26 13.72 5.44
N ASP A 145 -3.32 15.04 5.62
CA ASP A 145 -4.14 15.93 4.79
C ASP A 145 -3.58 16.13 3.38
N ARG A 146 -2.31 15.82 3.17
CA ARG A 146 -1.64 16.02 1.89
C ARG A 146 -0.93 14.76 1.41
N VAL A 147 -0.67 14.73 0.12
CA VAL A 147 0.22 13.79 -0.54
C VAL A 147 1.47 14.57 -0.98
N ASP A 148 2.61 14.12 -0.53
CA ASP A 148 3.90 14.68 -0.92
C ASP A 148 4.38 14.01 -2.22
N THR A 149 4.98 14.80 -3.12
CA THR A 149 5.51 14.31 -4.39
C THR A 149 7.03 14.46 -4.42
N TYR A 150 7.71 13.42 -4.86
CA TYR A 150 9.16 13.35 -4.93
C TYR A 150 9.59 12.91 -6.34
N ASP A 151 10.69 13.44 -6.85
CA ASP A 151 11.39 12.83 -7.96
C ASP A 151 12.11 11.53 -7.52
N GLU A 152 12.62 10.76 -8.47
CA GLU A 152 13.27 9.47 -8.23
C GLU A 152 14.48 9.62 -7.27
N GLU A 153 15.27 10.68 -7.39
CA GLU A 153 16.47 10.89 -6.58
C GLU A 153 16.11 11.24 -5.13
N ALA A 154 15.19 12.18 -4.95
CA ALA A 154 14.71 12.60 -3.64
C ALA A 154 14.01 11.44 -2.91
N PHE A 155 13.18 10.68 -3.62
CA PHE A 155 12.51 9.51 -3.06
C PHE A 155 13.50 8.42 -2.67
N ARG A 156 14.51 8.16 -3.51
CA ARG A 156 15.57 7.21 -3.20
C ARG A 156 16.33 7.58 -1.93
N LYS A 157 16.72 8.85 -1.78
CA LYS A 157 17.36 9.35 -0.54
C LYS A 157 16.46 9.16 0.67
N LEU A 158 15.18 9.50 0.55
CA LEU A 158 14.18 9.35 1.61
C LEU A 158 14.07 7.89 2.07
N HIS A 159 13.92 6.96 1.15
CA HIS A 159 13.77 5.53 1.46
C HIS A 159 15.06 4.90 2.00
N LEU A 160 16.21 5.23 1.44
CA LEU A 160 17.50 4.70 1.89
C LEU A 160 17.81 5.09 3.34
N ALA A 161 17.41 6.29 3.76
CA ALA A 161 17.60 6.77 5.13
C ALA A 161 16.81 5.98 6.18
N SER A 162 15.80 5.21 5.78
CA SER A 162 14.91 4.46 6.68
C SER A 162 15.34 3.02 6.96
N GLY A 163 16.43 2.54 6.37
CA GLY A 163 16.84 1.13 6.48
C GLY A 163 16.23 0.19 5.45
N ARG A 164 15.57 0.72 4.40
CA ARG A 164 15.07 -0.06 3.25
C ARG A 164 14.09 -1.17 3.63
N TRP A 165 12.98 -0.79 4.20
CA TRP A 165 11.91 -1.73 4.55
C TRP A 165 10.58 -1.30 3.93
N VAL A 166 9.84 -2.27 3.37
CA VAL A 166 8.50 -2.08 2.81
C VAL A 166 7.59 -3.24 3.19
N VAL A 167 6.33 -2.93 3.47
CA VAL A 167 5.26 -3.91 3.68
C VAL A 167 4.19 -3.65 2.62
N ILE A 168 3.92 -4.65 1.78
CA ILE A 168 2.94 -4.57 0.69
C ILE A 168 1.82 -5.56 0.98
N LEU A 169 0.58 -5.10 0.99
CA LEU A 169 -0.55 -5.99 1.12
C LEU A 169 -0.80 -6.70 -0.22
N ASP A 170 -0.83 -8.04 -0.19
CA ASP A 170 -1.00 -8.85 -1.42
C ASP A 170 -2.47 -9.14 -1.71
N TYR A 171 -3.19 -8.09 -1.99
CA TYR A 171 -4.58 -8.17 -2.43
C TYR A 171 -4.72 -7.47 -3.76
N PRO A 172 -5.53 -8.01 -4.69
CA PRO A 172 -5.79 -7.32 -5.94
C PRO A 172 -6.47 -5.98 -5.63
N PRO A 173 -6.16 -4.93 -6.39
CA PRO A 173 -6.87 -3.68 -6.27
C PRO A 173 -8.35 -3.93 -6.55
N HIS A 174 -9.22 -3.25 -5.80
CA HIS A 174 -10.62 -3.19 -6.14
C HIS A 174 -10.78 -2.44 -7.47
N PRO A 175 -11.79 -2.79 -8.29
CA PRO A 175 -12.16 -1.95 -9.43
C PRO A 175 -12.41 -0.54 -8.89
N ALA A 176 -12.06 0.48 -9.70
CA ALA A 176 -12.25 1.89 -9.35
C ALA A 176 -13.63 2.07 -8.69
N ARG A 177 -13.62 2.50 -7.45
CA ARG A 177 -14.87 2.65 -6.70
C ARG A 177 -15.67 3.77 -7.34
N PRO A 178 -17.00 3.61 -7.50
CA PRO A 178 -17.88 4.73 -7.75
C PRO A 178 -17.61 5.78 -6.66
N ALA A 179 -17.65 7.06 -7.03
CA ALA A 179 -17.43 8.16 -6.10
C ALA A 179 -18.09 7.85 -4.75
N TYR A 180 -17.33 7.96 -3.67
CA TYR A 180 -17.76 7.59 -2.33
C TYR A 180 -19.15 8.15 -2.04
N HIS A 181 -20.14 7.28 -2.00
CA HIS A 181 -21.40 7.63 -1.38
C HIS A 181 -21.17 7.56 0.13
N LYS A 182 -21.40 8.68 0.80
CA LYS A 182 -21.40 8.72 2.26
C LYS A 182 -22.39 7.68 2.76
N TRP A 183 -21.88 6.64 3.38
CA TRP A 183 -22.69 5.71 4.18
C TRP A 183 -22.95 6.40 5.53
N TRP A 184 -24.17 6.77 5.76
CA TRP A 184 -24.68 7.25 7.06
C TRP A 184 -25.66 6.26 7.62
#